data_0a992957750755d37b02f8e7989a2696
#
_entry.id   0a992957750755d37b02f8e7989a2696
#
_cell.length_a   1.000
_cell.length_b   1.000
_cell.length_c   1.000
_cell.angle_alpha   90.00
_cell.angle_beta   90.00
_cell.angle_gamma   90.00
#
_symmetry.space_group_name_H-M   'P 1'
#
loop_
_entity.id
_entity.type
_entity.pdbx_description
1 polymer ?
#
loop_
_entity_poly.entity_id
_entity_poly.type
_entity_poly.pdbx_seq_one_letter_code
_entity_poly.pdbx_strand_id
1 'polypeptide(L)'
;LPSGLMPASTTAAIVVKPAEILQAPGMEMVPREVLTVAGQTEFGIDPCKIQNAMLMVDSLAELRNPPGFGLVITFAEPQGLGGKIIDSLMKDSLEGMTIYRSRDALTPVVLQYNETTLIVGLESFVKKMLASKNASGALANLMADASPDSQFSAFMIMDPVRGVIQQNLPPKNQIPPPFNQFLDLPELVESVVLEASFAGQQKGALKITAISDAAGNQIEGMVEMGIQLGRQVLVGEMTRQIDNLDPSMQLAFQAYFERAGQFMENQIRPTRNGKTILFEARNGGGQLSSVAAMGTLTA
;
A
#
# COMPACT_ATOMS: atom_id res chain seq x y z
N LEU A 1 -3.83 16.71 5.04
CA LEU A 1 -4.79 15.65 5.41
C LEU A 1 -5.60 16.11 6.62
N PRO A 2 -6.91 15.90 6.66
CA PRO A 2 -7.70 16.18 7.85
C PRO A 2 -7.37 15.14 8.94
N SER A 3 -6.27 15.38 9.64
CA SER A 3 -5.78 14.51 10.72
C SER A 3 -6.80 14.31 11.85
N GLY A 4 -7.79 15.22 11.96
CA GLY A 4 -8.87 15.10 12.94
C GLY A 4 -9.90 14.00 12.70
N LEU A 5 -9.86 13.33 11.53
CA LEU A 5 -10.81 12.27 11.18
C LEU A 5 -10.28 10.85 11.41
N MET A 6 -9.09 10.67 11.97
CA MET A 6 -8.51 9.35 12.19
C MET A 6 -8.80 8.83 13.59
N PRO A 7 -9.61 7.76 13.73
CA PRO A 7 -9.82 7.11 15.02
C PRO A 7 -8.54 6.50 15.58
N ALA A 8 -8.38 6.49 16.90
CA ALA A 8 -7.22 5.88 17.56
C ALA A 8 -7.14 4.35 17.35
N SER A 9 -8.25 3.71 17.02
CA SER A 9 -8.34 2.28 16.70
C SER A 9 -7.89 1.91 15.27
N THR A 10 -7.53 2.90 14.45
CA THR A 10 -7.06 2.66 13.07
C THR A 10 -5.73 1.91 13.10
N THR A 11 -5.64 0.80 12.38
CA THR A 11 -4.47 -0.08 12.36
C THR A 11 -3.66 0.01 11.07
N ALA A 12 -4.31 0.39 9.98
CA ALA A 12 -3.65 0.60 8.70
C ALA A 12 -4.24 1.80 7.97
N ALA A 13 -3.40 2.48 7.19
CA ALA A 13 -3.83 3.56 6.31
C ALA A 13 -3.05 3.54 5.00
N ILE A 14 -3.73 3.96 3.93
CA ILE A 14 -3.11 4.22 2.63
C ILE A 14 -3.41 5.66 2.28
N VAL A 15 -2.39 6.42 1.95
CA VAL A 15 -2.48 7.81 1.50
C VAL A 15 -2.00 7.90 0.07
N VAL A 16 -2.81 8.52 -0.78
CA VAL A 16 -2.48 8.74 -2.19
C VAL A 16 -2.73 10.20 -2.53
N LYS A 17 -1.89 10.77 -3.38
CA LYS A 17 -2.04 12.11 -3.96
C LYS A 17 -2.29 12.01 -5.47
N PRO A 18 -3.53 11.67 -5.91
CA PRO A 18 -3.81 11.35 -7.31
C PRO A 18 -3.46 12.47 -8.29
N ALA A 19 -3.77 13.74 -7.96
CA ALA A 19 -3.45 14.86 -8.81
C ALA A 19 -1.94 15.02 -9.06
N GLU A 20 -1.10 14.79 -8.05
CA GLU A 20 0.35 14.83 -8.18
C GLU A 20 0.87 13.64 -9.00
N ILE A 21 0.33 12.42 -8.80
CA ILE A 21 0.69 11.23 -9.59
C ILE A 21 0.38 11.45 -11.06
N LEU A 22 -0.82 11.95 -11.37
CA LEU A 22 -1.23 12.21 -12.74
C LEU A 22 -0.37 13.27 -13.46
N GLN A 23 0.31 14.14 -12.71
CA GLN A 23 1.24 15.14 -13.25
C GLN A 23 2.67 14.60 -13.38
N ALA A 24 2.98 13.43 -12.82
CA ALA A 24 4.32 12.87 -12.85
C ALA A 24 4.75 12.46 -14.27
N PRO A 25 6.06 12.54 -14.58
CA PRO A 25 6.62 12.04 -15.83
C PRO A 25 6.26 10.55 -16.03
N GLY A 26 5.85 10.18 -17.23
CA GLY A 26 5.41 8.83 -17.56
C GLY A 26 3.90 8.58 -17.39
N MET A 27 3.15 9.57 -16.87
CA MET A 27 1.68 9.49 -16.76
C MET A 27 0.94 10.25 -17.88
N GLU A 28 1.67 10.68 -18.93
CA GLU A 28 1.11 11.43 -20.07
C GLU A 28 0.09 10.61 -20.85
N MET A 29 0.22 9.28 -20.86
CA MET A 29 -0.69 8.37 -21.56
C MET A 29 -1.94 7.99 -20.76
N VAL A 30 -2.07 8.45 -19.51
CA VAL A 30 -3.28 8.24 -18.71
C VAL A 30 -4.42 9.06 -19.33
N PRO A 31 -5.54 8.46 -19.72
CA PRO A 31 -6.65 9.15 -20.41
C PRO A 31 -7.46 9.99 -19.42
N ARG A 32 -6.94 11.16 -19.02
CA ARG A 32 -7.53 12.04 -18.00
C ARG A 32 -8.92 12.50 -18.36
N GLU A 33 -9.15 12.75 -19.65
CA GLU A 33 -10.45 13.19 -20.17
C GLU A 33 -11.51 12.10 -19.93
N VAL A 34 -11.15 10.84 -20.12
CA VAL A 34 -12.05 9.69 -19.87
C VAL A 34 -12.33 9.56 -18.38
N LEU A 35 -11.31 9.69 -17.53
CA LEU A 35 -11.45 9.65 -16.08
C LEU A 35 -12.36 10.78 -15.57
N THR A 36 -12.17 12.01 -16.07
CA THR A 36 -13.00 13.17 -15.72
C THR A 36 -14.45 12.94 -16.10
N VAL A 37 -14.71 12.54 -17.36
CA VAL A 37 -16.09 12.29 -17.83
C VAL A 37 -16.75 11.15 -17.05
N ALA A 38 -16.04 10.04 -16.84
CA ALA A 38 -16.56 8.90 -16.06
C ALA A 38 -16.88 9.31 -14.62
N GLY A 39 -15.97 10.00 -13.94
CA GLY A 39 -16.17 10.43 -12.56
C GLY A 39 -17.33 11.41 -12.41
N GLN A 40 -17.44 12.37 -13.32
CA GLN A 40 -18.56 13.32 -13.34
C GLN A 40 -19.89 12.62 -13.62
N THR A 41 -19.92 11.66 -14.55
CA THR A 41 -21.14 10.94 -14.91
C THR A 41 -21.63 10.04 -13.78
N GLU A 42 -20.73 9.32 -13.12
CA GLU A 42 -21.10 8.30 -12.13
C GLU A 42 -21.26 8.89 -10.72
N PHE A 43 -20.41 9.86 -10.32
CA PHE A 43 -20.33 10.38 -8.96
C PHE A 43 -20.53 11.91 -8.85
N GLY A 44 -20.56 12.63 -9.97
CA GLY A 44 -20.62 14.09 -9.99
C GLY A 44 -19.29 14.76 -9.63
N ILE A 45 -18.18 14.02 -9.55
CA ILE A 45 -16.87 14.53 -9.15
C ILE A 45 -15.84 14.33 -10.26
N ASP A 46 -14.79 15.17 -10.28
CA ASP A 46 -13.64 14.98 -11.16
C ASP A 46 -12.50 14.27 -10.40
N PRO A 47 -12.20 12.99 -10.68
CA PRO A 47 -11.14 12.25 -10.01
C PRO A 47 -9.75 12.87 -10.20
N CYS A 48 -9.52 13.59 -11.31
CA CYS A 48 -8.24 14.25 -11.59
C CYS A 48 -7.98 15.46 -10.68
N LYS A 49 -9.00 15.95 -9.96
CA LYS A 49 -8.90 17.04 -8.98
C LYS A 49 -8.74 16.56 -7.53
N ILE A 50 -8.63 15.26 -7.32
CA ILE A 50 -8.40 14.70 -5.98
C ILE A 50 -6.98 15.03 -5.57
N GLN A 51 -6.84 15.90 -4.55
CA GLN A 51 -5.53 16.23 -3.97
C GLN A 51 -5.01 15.09 -3.10
N ASN A 52 -5.87 14.58 -2.20
CA ASN A 52 -5.51 13.50 -1.30
C ASN A 52 -6.67 12.52 -1.17
N ALA A 53 -6.34 11.24 -1.13
CA ALA A 53 -7.25 10.18 -0.75
C ALA A 53 -6.58 9.37 0.39
N MET A 54 -7.26 9.21 1.52
CA MET A 54 -6.77 8.46 2.68
C MET A 54 -7.77 7.35 3.02
N LEU A 55 -7.40 6.11 2.73
CA LEU A 55 -8.12 4.93 3.16
C LEU A 55 -7.61 4.53 4.55
N MET A 56 -8.52 4.34 5.48
CA MET A 56 -8.24 3.87 6.85
C MET A 56 -8.97 2.56 7.11
N VAL A 57 -8.31 1.67 7.85
CA VAL A 57 -8.87 0.38 8.24
C VAL A 57 -8.81 0.27 9.76
N ASP A 58 -9.94 -0.05 10.36
CA ASP A 58 -10.09 -0.31 11.80
C ASP A 58 -9.37 -1.60 12.20
N SER A 59 -9.38 -1.91 13.47
CA SER A 59 -8.79 -3.14 14.00
C SER A 59 -9.30 -4.37 13.24
N LEU A 60 -8.36 -5.21 12.79
CA LEU A 60 -8.61 -6.51 12.18
C LEU A 60 -8.78 -7.63 13.23
N ALA A 61 -9.05 -7.27 14.50
CA ALA A 61 -9.09 -8.23 15.60
C ALA A 61 -10.10 -9.38 15.43
N GLU A 62 -11.10 -9.21 14.57
CA GLU A 62 -12.11 -10.21 14.28
C GLU A 62 -12.29 -10.42 12.77
N LEU A 63 -11.79 -11.55 12.23
CA LEU A 63 -12.00 -11.92 10.81
C LEU A 63 -13.45 -12.26 10.45
N ARG A 64 -14.33 -12.48 11.45
CA ARG A 64 -15.72 -12.87 11.22
C ARG A 64 -16.61 -11.72 10.74
N ASN A 65 -16.22 -10.49 11.04
CA ASN A 65 -16.88 -9.29 10.57
C ASN A 65 -15.95 -8.53 9.61
N PRO A 66 -16.47 -7.98 8.50
CA PRO A 66 -15.63 -7.13 7.66
C PRO A 66 -15.08 -5.97 8.52
N PRO A 67 -13.77 -5.69 8.43
CA PRO A 67 -13.17 -4.60 9.20
C PRO A 67 -13.86 -3.29 8.85
N GLY A 68 -14.03 -2.42 9.86
CA GLY A 68 -14.45 -1.05 9.60
C GLY A 68 -13.45 -0.37 8.68
N PHE A 69 -13.94 0.36 7.70
CA PHE A 69 -13.08 1.16 6.84
C PHE A 69 -13.71 2.51 6.53
N GLY A 70 -12.86 3.49 6.25
CA GLY A 70 -13.26 4.80 5.79
C GLY A 70 -12.24 5.39 4.84
N LEU A 71 -12.72 6.01 3.78
CA LEU A 71 -11.94 6.72 2.78
C LEU A 71 -12.27 8.22 2.90
N VAL A 72 -11.28 9.05 3.15
CA VAL A 72 -11.38 10.50 3.10
C VAL A 72 -10.80 10.98 1.79
N ILE A 73 -11.58 11.72 1.01
CA ILE A 73 -11.16 12.29 -0.27
C ILE A 73 -11.19 13.82 -0.14
N THR A 74 -10.07 14.48 -0.40
CA THR A 74 -9.99 15.94 -0.44
C THR A 74 -9.69 16.44 -1.85
N PHE A 75 -10.40 17.48 -2.26
CA PHE A 75 -10.28 18.09 -3.57
C PHE A 75 -9.63 19.47 -3.46
N ALA A 76 -9.02 19.91 -4.56
CA ALA A 76 -8.47 21.28 -4.69
C ALA A 76 -9.55 22.35 -4.71
N GLU A 77 -10.74 21.99 -5.20
CA GLU A 77 -11.89 22.89 -5.40
C GLU A 77 -13.16 22.20 -4.90
N PRO A 78 -14.20 22.97 -4.54
CA PRO A 78 -15.50 22.42 -4.18
C PRO A 78 -16.04 21.46 -5.24
N GLN A 79 -16.57 20.31 -4.81
CA GLN A 79 -17.19 19.32 -5.66
C GLN A 79 -18.62 19.07 -5.21
N GLY A 80 -19.54 19.04 -6.17
CA GLY A 80 -20.93 18.66 -5.91
C GLY A 80 -21.09 17.14 -6.04
N LEU A 81 -21.63 16.47 -5.03
CA LEU A 81 -22.06 15.09 -5.17
C LEU A 81 -23.30 14.98 -6.06
N GLY A 82 -23.26 14.05 -7.01
CA GLY A 82 -24.34 13.80 -7.95
C GLY A 82 -24.00 12.61 -8.83
N GLY A 83 -24.64 12.50 -9.99
CA GLY A 83 -24.40 11.44 -10.96
C GLY A 83 -25.14 10.15 -10.63
N LYS A 84 -25.07 9.19 -11.55
CA LYS A 84 -25.93 7.99 -11.53
C LYS A 84 -25.85 7.18 -10.24
N ILE A 85 -24.68 7.02 -9.65
CA ILE A 85 -24.51 6.23 -8.43
C ILE A 85 -25.09 6.97 -7.24
N ILE A 86 -24.77 8.24 -7.06
CA ILE A 86 -25.26 9.04 -5.95
C ILE A 86 -26.79 9.22 -6.03
N ASP A 87 -27.33 9.45 -7.22
CA ASP A 87 -28.77 9.61 -7.44
C ASP A 87 -29.56 8.31 -7.17
N SER A 88 -28.90 7.16 -7.23
CA SER A 88 -29.50 5.86 -6.87
C SER A 88 -29.57 5.59 -5.38
N LEU A 89 -28.84 6.37 -4.56
CA LEU A 89 -28.78 6.23 -3.11
C LEU A 89 -29.88 7.04 -2.42
N MET A 90 -30.27 6.60 -1.23
CA MET A 90 -31.21 7.34 -0.39
C MET A 90 -30.46 8.43 0.36
N LYS A 91 -30.99 9.65 0.28
CA LYS A 91 -30.50 10.77 1.07
C LYS A 91 -31.02 10.65 2.50
N ASP A 92 -30.13 10.79 3.48
CA ASP A 92 -30.41 10.71 4.90
C ASP A 92 -29.51 11.68 5.69
N SER A 93 -29.57 11.68 7.01
CA SER A 93 -28.76 12.54 7.89
C SER A 93 -28.01 11.70 8.92
N LEU A 94 -26.73 12.03 9.11
CA LEU A 94 -25.87 11.51 10.17
C LEU A 94 -25.20 12.66 10.90
N GLU A 95 -25.49 12.82 12.20
CA GLU A 95 -24.97 13.90 13.04
C GLU A 95 -25.17 15.31 12.44
N GLY A 96 -26.32 15.51 11.76
CA GLY A 96 -26.66 16.79 11.13
C GLY A 96 -26.05 17.01 9.74
N MET A 97 -25.23 16.06 9.24
CA MET A 97 -24.65 16.13 7.91
C MET A 97 -25.42 15.25 6.92
N THR A 98 -25.45 15.67 5.65
CA THR A 98 -26.08 14.89 4.59
C THR A 98 -25.26 13.64 4.27
N ILE A 99 -25.89 12.48 4.32
CA ILE A 99 -25.33 11.20 3.85
C ILE A 99 -26.17 10.63 2.73
N TYR A 100 -25.52 9.79 1.92
CA TYR A 100 -26.14 8.98 0.89
C TYR A 100 -25.88 7.51 1.22
N ARG A 101 -26.93 6.69 1.30
CA ARG A 101 -26.81 5.27 1.66
C ARG A 101 -27.64 4.38 0.75
N SER A 102 -27.20 3.14 0.59
CA SER A 102 -28.01 2.05 0.04
C SER A 102 -29.02 1.55 1.07
N ARG A 103 -29.98 0.75 0.62
CA ARG A 103 -30.89 0.00 1.52
C ARG A 103 -30.16 -1.11 2.29
N ASP A 104 -29.06 -1.59 1.77
CA ASP A 104 -28.22 -2.60 2.41
C ASP A 104 -27.28 -1.96 3.43
N ALA A 105 -27.38 -2.37 4.69
CA ALA A 105 -26.58 -1.84 5.80
C ALA A 105 -25.09 -2.17 5.70
N LEU A 106 -24.68 -3.15 4.88
CA LEU A 106 -23.26 -3.47 4.65
C LEU A 106 -22.66 -2.65 3.52
N THR A 107 -23.47 -1.87 2.80
CA THR A 107 -22.97 -0.95 1.77
C THR A 107 -22.41 0.29 2.41
N PRO A 108 -21.23 0.78 1.94
CA PRO A 108 -20.64 2.03 2.42
C PRO A 108 -21.59 3.21 2.26
N VAL A 109 -21.57 4.12 3.21
CA VAL A 109 -22.23 5.42 3.10
C VAL A 109 -21.28 6.43 2.48
N VAL A 110 -21.85 7.43 1.78
CA VAL A 110 -21.11 8.58 1.26
C VAL A 110 -21.58 9.82 2.05
N LEU A 111 -20.65 10.52 2.66
CA LEU A 111 -20.89 11.72 3.46
C LEU A 111 -20.15 12.90 2.84
N GLN A 112 -20.86 13.99 2.58
CA GLN A 112 -20.24 15.26 2.25
C GLN A 112 -19.90 16.01 3.56
N TYR A 113 -18.60 15.89 3.96
CA TYR A 113 -18.12 16.48 5.22
C TYR A 113 -18.04 18.01 5.13
N ASN A 114 -17.56 18.54 4.00
CA ASN A 114 -17.59 19.95 3.63
C ASN A 114 -17.51 20.07 2.09
N GLU A 115 -17.39 21.28 1.57
CA GLU A 115 -17.39 21.53 0.11
C GLU A 115 -16.25 20.86 -0.65
N THR A 116 -15.12 20.58 0.02
CA THR A 116 -13.92 19.99 -0.59
C THR A 116 -13.57 18.62 -0.04
N THR A 117 -14.37 18.05 0.87
CA THR A 117 -14.04 16.79 1.54
C THR A 117 -15.23 15.84 1.54
N LEU A 118 -15.00 14.65 1.02
CA LEU A 118 -15.92 13.51 1.06
C LEU A 118 -15.39 12.42 1.97
N ILE A 119 -16.29 11.72 2.64
CA ILE A 119 -16.01 10.52 3.42
C ILE A 119 -16.86 9.39 2.87
N VAL A 120 -16.23 8.27 2.56
CA VAL A 120 -16.90 7.03 2.10
C VAL A 120 -16.49 5.90 3.04
N GLY A 121 -17.42 5.15 3.60
CA GLY A 121 -17.06 4.06 4.50
C GLY A 121 -18.23 3.37 5.14
N LEU A 122 -17.96 2.35 5.94
CA LEU A 122 -19.01 1.73 6.75
C LEU A 122 -19.53 2.72 7.79
N GLU A 123 -20.83 2.84 7.92
CA GLU A 123 -21.48 3.84 8.79
C GLU A 123 -20.92 3.81 10.24
N SER A 124 -20.70 2.62 10.79
CA SER A 124 -20.13 2.46 12.12
C SER A 124 -18.74 3.06 12.25
N PHE A 125 -17.90 2.93 11.22
CA PHE A 125 -16.55 3.50 11.21
C PHE A 125 -16.59 5.01 10.92
N VAL A 126 -17.45 5.46 10.02
CA VAL A 126 -17.67 6.89 9.75
C VAL A 126 -18.08 7.63 11.03
N LYS A 127 -18.96 7.05 11.88
CA LYS A 127 -19.28 7.61 13.20
C LYS A 127 -18.05 7.75 14.09
N LYS A 128 -17.16 6.74 14.12
CA LYS A 128 -15.89 6.83 14.87
C LYS A 128 -15.00 7.96 14.32
N MET A 129 -14.93 8.10 12.98
CA MET A 129 -14.17 9.17 12.34
C MET A 129 -14.69 10.56 12.76
N LEU A 130 -15.99 10.76 12.73
CA LEU A 130 -16.62 12.04 13.11
C LEU A 130 -16.46 12.34 14.60
N ALA A 131 -16.47 11.33 15.45
CA ALA A 131 -16.22 11.48 16.89
C ALA A 131 -14.76 11.75 17.23
N SER A 132 -13.82 11.46 16.29
CA SER A 132 -12.39 11.73 16.47
C SER A 132 -12.13 13.23 16.37
N LYS A 133 -11.51 13.81 17.42
CA LYS A 133 -11.21 15.26 17.44
C LYS A 133 -9.79 15.57 16.98
N ASN A 134 -8.89 14.63 17.14
CA ASN A 134 -7.48 14.76 16.74
C ASN A 134 -6.96 13.38 16.35
N ALA A 135 -6.10 13.33 15.35
CA ALA A 135 -5.36 12.12 15.05
C ALA A 135 -4.52 11.72 16.26
N SER A 136 -4.78 10.56 16.81
CA SER A 136 -4.06 10.02 17.96
C SER A 136 -3.84 8.52 17.80
N GLY A 137 -2.83 7.99 18.49
CA GLY A 137 -2.49 6.57 18.43
C GLY A 137 -1.19 6.29 17.67
N ALA A 138 -0.79 5.03 17.69
CA ALA A 138 0.49 4.60 17.12
C ALA A 138 0.57 4.85 15.60
N LEU A 139 -0.54 4.65 14.89
CA LEU A 139 -0.58 4.89 13.43
C LEU A 139 -0.41 6.37 13.09
N ALA A 140 -1.03 7.28 13.88
CA ALA A 140 -0.89 8.72 13.68
C ALA A 140 0.57 9.18 13.83
N ASN A 141 1.27 8.66 14.85
CA ASN A 141 2.69 8.94 15.05
C ASN A 141 3.53 8.40 13.88
N LEU A 142 3.24 7.18 13.42
CA LEU A 142 3.92 6.59 12.28
C LEU A 142 3.74 7.40 11.00
N MET A 143 2.53 7.93 10.76
CA MET A 143 2.22 8.78 9.60
C MET A 143 2.85 10.17 9.69
N ALA A 144 3.10 10.69 10.89
CA ALA A 144 3.76 11.99 11.08
C ALA A 144 5.23 11.97 10.61
N ASP A 145 5.86 10.79 10.62
CA ASP A 145 7.23 10.57 10.14
C ASP A 145 7.33 10.33 8.63
N ALA A 146 6.18 10.34 7.91
CA ALA A 146 6.15 10.09 6.48
C ALA A 146 6.84 11.20 5.67
N SER A 147 7.45 10.81 4.56
CA SER A 147 8.04 11.77 3.64
C SER A 147 6.97 12.67 3.01
N PRO A 148 7.09 14.00 3.08
CA PRO A 148 6.14 14.92 2.44
C PRO A 148 6.15 14.79 0.91
N ASP A 149 7.25 14.31 0.33
CA ASP A 149 7.44 14.16 -1.12
C ASP A 149 6.80 12.88 -1.68
N SER A 150 6.29 11.99 -0.82
CA SER A 150 5.63 10.76 -1.26
C SER A 150 4.24 11.06 -1.82
N GLN A 151 3.96 10.55 -3.02
CA GLN A 151 2.63 10.57 -3.62
C GLN A 151 1.80 9.34 -3.27
N PHE A 152 2.44 8.27 -2.82
CA PHE A 152 1.82 7.08 -2.28
C PHE A 152 2.50 6.70 -0.96
N SER A 153 1.72 6.45 0.09
CA SER A 153 2.22 5.93 1.35
C SER A 153 1.22 4.93 1.94
N ALA A 154 1.72 3.80 2.42
CA ALA A 154 0.92 2.82 3.14
C ALA A 154 1.57 2.54 4.50
N PHE A 155 0.76 2.48 5.53
CA PHE A 155 1.17 2.34 6.92
C PHE A 155 0.41 1.21 7.58
N MET A 156 1.08 0.42 8.40
CA MET A 156 0.46 -0.64 9.17
C MET A 156 1.16 -0.83 10.52
N ILE A 157 0.36 -0.94 11.58
CA ILE A 157 0.79 -1.34 12.92
C ILE A 157 0.51 -2.82 13.08
N MET A 158 1.52 -3.61 13.46
CA MET A 158 1.43 -5.07 13.49
C MET A 158 0.70 -5.60 14.71
N ASP A 159 0.81 -4.94 15.86
CA ASP A 159 0.26 -5.46 17.14
C ASP A 159 -1.22 -5.84 17.05
N PRO A 160 -2.14 -4.99 16.54
CA PRO A 160 -3.56 -5.33 16.45
C PRO A 160 -3.90 -6.43 15.45
N VAL A 161 -3.04 -6.69 14.46
CA VAL A 161 -3.28 -7.67 13.37
C VAL A 161 -2.51 -8.97 13.57
N ARG A 162 -1.54 -9.00 14.48
CA ARG A 162 -0.62 -10.13 14.71
C ARG A 162 -1.37 -11.43 14.99
N GLY A 163 -2.33 -11.42 15.92
CA GLY A 163 -3.09 -12.60 16.29
C GLY A 163 -3.89 -13.18 15.11
N VAL A 164 -4.45 -12.32 14.25
CA VAL A 164 -5.18 -12.72 13.07
C VAL A 164 -4.27 -13.35 12.03
N ILE A 165 -3.11 -12.76 11.80
CA ILE A 165 -2.11 -13.32 10.87
C ILE A 165 -1.69 -14.70 11.36
N GLN A 166 -1.34 -14.86 12.64
CA GLN A 166 -0.89 -16.13 13.21
C GLN A 166 -1.94 -17.24 13.10
N GLN A 167 -3.22 -16.93 13.34
CA GLN A 167 -4.31 -17.91 13.23
C GLN A 167 -4.48 -18.44 11.78
N ASN A 168 -4.01 -17.70 10.78
CA ASN A 168 -4.12 -18.06 9.36
C ASN A 168 -2.81 -18.56 8.76
N LEU A 169 -1.71 -18.54 9.50
CA LEU A 169 -0.46 -19.14 9.04
C LEU A 169 -0.51 -20.66 9.14
N PRO A 170 0.10 -21.38 8.17
CA PRO A 170 0.24 -22.83 8.28
C PRO A 170 1.15 -23.19 9.47
N PRO A 171 0.95 -24.38 10.07
CA PRO A 171 1.85 -24.86 11.12
C PRO A 171 3.30 -24.95 10.62
N LYS A 172 4.28 -24.56 11.46
CA LYS A 172 5.71 -24.53 11.10
C LYS A 172 6.24 -25.86 10.57
N ASN A 173 5.71 -26.98 11.05
CA ASN A 173 6.10 -28.32 10.61
C ASN A 173 5.62 -28.70 9.22
N GLN A 174 4.71 -27.93 8.62
CA GLN A 174 4.24 -28.09 7.24
C GLN A 174 5.10 -27.31 6.23
N ILE A 175 5.91 -26.38 6.71
CA ILE A 175 6.79 -25.56 5.88
C ILE A 175 8.22 -26.06 6.04
N PRO A 176 8.89 -26.50 4.95
CA PRO A 176 10.25 -27.00 5.05
C PRO A 176 11.23 -25.88 5.44
N PRO A 177 12.31 -26.21 6.20
CA PRO A 177 13.41 -25.28 6.38
C PRO A 177 14.05 -24.91 5.04
N PRO A 178 14.53 -23.69 4.86
CA PRO A 178 14.56 -22.58 5.83
C PRO A 178 13.30 -21.69 5.84
N PHE A 179 12.30 -21.99 5.00
CA PHE A 179 11.11 -21.12 4.83
C PHE A 179 10.23 -21.00 6.08
N ASN A 180 10.26 -22.03 6.97
CA ASN A 180 9.50 -22.00 8.23
C ASN A 180 9.88 -20.85 9.15
N GLN A 181 11.07 -20.25 9.02
CA GLN A 181 11.50 -19.10 9.80
C GLN A 181 10.73 -17.82 9.45
N PHE A 182 10.27 -17.67 8.20
CA PHE A 182 9.48 -16.52 7.79
C PHE A 182 8.12 -16.42 8.49
N LEU A 183 7.63 -17.53 9.04
CA LEU A 183 6.39 -17.56 9.83
C LEU A 183 6.51 -16.77 11.15
N ASP A 184 7.74 -16.43 11.58
CA ASP A 184 7.99 -15.64 12.78
C ASP A 184 7.95 -14.12 12.52
N LEU A 185 7.95 -13.68 11.24
CA LEU A 185 7.95 -12.27 10.88
C LEU A 185 6.86 -11.45 11.60
N PRO A 186 5.59 -11.91 11.72
CA PRO A 186 4.56 -11.15 12.42
C PRO A 186 4.88 -10.87 13.89
N GLU A 187 5.66 -11.75 14.55
CA GLU A 187 6.09 -11.56 15.94
C GLU A 187 7.21 -10.55 16.09
N LEU A 188 8.03 -10.42 15.06
CA LEU A 188 9.24 -9.60 15.09
C LEU A 188 8.99 -8.16 14.65
N VAL A 189 7.91 -7.91 13.89
CA VAL A 189 7.59 -6.61 13.31
C VAL A 189 6.69 -5.79 14.23
N GLU A 190 7.03 -4.52 14.44
CA GLU A 190 6.23 -3.50 15.11
C GLU A 190 5.35 -2.74 14.11
N SER A 191 5.96 -2.29 13.00
CA SER A 191 5.25 -1.53 11.95
C SER A 191 5.89 -1.69 10.58
N VAL A 192 5.09 -1.43 9.55
CA VAL A 192 5.52 -1.41 8.14
C VAL A 192 5.07 -0.12 7.51
N VAL A 193 5.98 0.54 6.78
CA VAL A 193 5.70 1.73 5.96
C VAL A 193 6.22 1.48 4.55
N LEU A 194 5.35 1.68 3.57
CA LEU A 194 5.70 1.68 2.16
C LEU A 194 5.46 3.07 1.60
N GLU A 195 6.46 3.65 0.97
CA GLU A 195 6.38 4.97 0.34
C GLU A 195 6.84 4.91 -1.10
N ALA A 196 6.19 5.68 -1.96
CA ALA A 196 6.62 5.86 -3.34
C ALA A 196 6.47 7.31 -3.78
N SER A 197 7.48 7.80 -4.49
CA SER A 197 7.49 9.09 -5.16
C SER A 197 7.60 8.88 -6.66
N PHE A 198 6.67 9.48 -7.41
CA PHE A 198 6.59 9.42 -8.88
C PHE A 198 7.06 10.71 -9.53
N ALA A 199 7.14 11.83 -8.78
CA ALA A 199 7.64 13.11 -9.23
C ALA A 199 9.15 13.25 -8.97
N GLY A 200 9.85 13.94 -9.87
CA GLY A 200 11.29 14.17 -9.73
C GLY A 200 12.11 12.88 -9.81
N GLN A 201 12.95 12.63 -8.81
CA GLN A 201 13.60 11.33 -8.67
C GLN A 201 12.59 10.30 -8.16
N GLN A 202 12.16 9.39 -9.03
CA GLN A 202 11.29 8.29 -8.65
C GLN A 202 11.98 7.44 -7.56
N LYS A 203 11.29 7.26 -6.44
CA LYS A 203 11.79 6.51 -5.28
C LYS A 203 10.72 5.57 -4.79
N GLY A 204 11.13 4.39 -4.37
CA GLY A 204 10.31 3.50 -3.56
C GLY A 204 11.07 3.18 -2.27
N ALA A 205 10.40 3.18 -1.15
CA ALA A 205 10.98 2.82 0.13
C ALA A 205 10.02 1.90 0.91
N LEU A 206 10.56 0.79 1.41
CA LEU A 206 9.88 -0.08 2.37
C LEU A 206 10.67 -0.03 3.68
N LYS A 207 10.05 0.51 4.71
CA LYS A 207 10.59 0.59 6.06
C LYS A 207 9.87 -0.41 6.96
N ILE A 208 10.63 -1.33 7.54
CA ILE A 208 10.15 -2.28 8.54
C ILE A 208 10.77 -1.89 9.87
N THR A 209 9.92 -1.64 10.88
CA THR A 209 10.37 -1.40 12.24
C THR A 209 10.15 -2.67 13.05
N ALA A 210 11.22 -3.21 13.64
CA ALA A 210 11.17 -4.38 14.51
C ALA A 210 10.77 -3.99 15.93
N ILE A 211 10.27 -4.95 16.72
CA ILE A 211 9.92 -4.74 18.13
C ILE A 211 11.15 -4.46 19.01
N SER A 212 12.35 -4.88 18.57
CA SER A 212 13.63 -4.68 19.27
C SER A 212 14.80 -4.78 18.30
N ASP A 213 16.00 -4.36 18.72
CA ASP A 213 17.23 -4.53 17.94
C ASP A 213 17.54 -6.00 17.64
N ALA A 214 17.28 -6.91 18.61
CA ALA A 214 17.45 -8.35 18.42
C ALA A 214 16.49 -8.88 17.35
N ALA A 215 15.23 -8.45 17.34
CA ALA A 215 14.28 -8.78 16.30
C ALA A 215 14.70 -8.19 14.93
N GLY A 216 15.27 -6.97 14.92
CA GLY A 216 15.85 -6.37 13.74
C GLY A 216 16.96 -7.23 13.10
N ASN A 217 17.87 -7.77 13.93
CA ASN A 217 18.90 -8.71 13.46
C ASN A 217 18.30 -9.99 12.85
N GLN A 218 17.24 -10.53 13.46
CA GLN A 218 16.57 -11.72 12.94
C GLN A 218 15.90 -11.46 11.60
N ILE A 219 15.18 -10.34 11.46
CA ILE A 219 14.53 -9.93 10.20
C ILE A 219 15.59 -9.73 9.12
N GLU A 220 16.70 -9.03 9.41
CA GLU A 220 17.80 -8.83 8.47
C GLU A 220 18.35 -10.18 7.96
N GLY A 221 18.62 -11.12 8.85
CA GLY A 221 19.04 -12.47 8.48
C GLY A 221 18.03 -13.24 7.62
N MET A 222 16.72 -13.10 7.91
CA MET A 222 15.67 -13.68 7.09
C MET A 222 15.62 -13.04 5.69
N VAL A 223 15.79 -11.73 5.60
CA VAL A 223 15.82 -11.02 4.31
C VAL A 223 17.02 -11.45 3.48
N GLU A 224 18.22 -11.51 4.06
CA GLU A 224 19.42 -11.99 3.37
C GLU A 224 19.24 -13.44 2.87
N MET A 225 18.67 -14.29 3.70
CA MET A 225 18.32 -15.66 3.31
C MET A 225 17.30 -15.68 2.15
N GLY A 226 16.25 -14.85 2.24
CA GLY A 226 15.24 -14.71 1.17
C GLY A 226 15.84 -14.28 -0.16
N ILE A 227 16.76 -13.34 -0.16
CA ILE A 227 17.49 -12.88 -1.36
C ILE A 227 18.33 -14.02 -1.94
N GLN A 228 19.06 -14.76 -1.08
CA GLN A 228 19.88 -15.89 -1.53
C GLN A 228 19.03 -17.03 -2.12
N LEU A 229 17.93 -17.38 -1.47
CA LEU A 229 16.98 -18.39 -1.95
C LEU A 229 16.31 -17.95 -3.25
N GLY A 230 15.86 -16.72 -3.33
CA GLY A 230 15.28 -16.14 -4.55
C GLY A 230 16.25 -16.23 -5.73
N ARG A 231 17.54 -15.92 -5.49
CA ARG A 231 18.59 -16.07 -6.49
C ARG A 231 18.77 -17.53 -6.91
N GLN A 232 18.83 -18.47 -5.95
CA GLN A 232 19.00 -19.90 -6.26
C GLN A 232 17.83 -20.45 -7.07
N VAL A 233 16.59 -20.10 -6.70
CA VAL A 233 15.39 -20.52 -7.43
C VAL A 233 15.38 -19.93 -8.84
N LEU A 234 15.66 -18.63 -8.97
CA LEU A 234 15.71 -17.94 -10.25
C LEU A 234 16.75 -18.57 -11.17
N VAL A 235 17.99 -18.74 -10.68
CA VAL A 235 19.08 -19.34 -11.46
C VAL A 235 18.77 -20.80 -11.79
N GLY A 236 18.26 -21.59 -10.84
CA GLY A 236 17.95 -23.00 -11.04
C GLY A 236 16.83 -23.25 -12.05
N GLU A 237 15.74 -22.48 -11.98
CA GLU A 237 14.61 -22.59 -12.92
C GLU A 237 15.02 -22.15 -14.33
N MET A 238 15.79 -21.09 -14.40
CA MET A 238 16.28 -20.55 -15.65
C MET A 238 17.31 -21.44 -16.33
N THR A 239 18.21 -22.09 -15.58
CA THR A 239 19.16 -23.07 -16.13
C THR A 239 18.41 -24.21 -16.80
N ARG A 240 17.34 -24.73 -16.20
CA ARG A 240 16.50 -25.77 -16.82
C ARG A 240 15.85 -25.35 -18.13
N GLN A 241 15.43 -24.06 -18.26
CA GLN A 241 14.83 -23.56 -19.49
C GLN A 241 15.88 -23.32 -20.58
N ILE A 242 17.11 -22.98 -20.21
CA ILE A 242 18.21 -22.69 -21.14
C ILE A 242 18.80 -23.97 -21.77
N ASP A 243 18.80 -25.08 -21.06
CA ASP A 243 19.41 -26.35 -21.54
C ASP A 243 18.81 -26.83 -22.87
N ASN A 244 17.59 -26.38 -23.20
CA ASN A 244 16.88 -26.69 -24.43
C ASN A 244 17.04 -25.64 -25.55
N LEU A 245 17.81 -24.57 -25.35
CA LEU A 245 18.00 -23.50 -26.30
C LEU A 245 19.26 -23.69 -27.15
N ASP A 246 19.34 -22.98 -28.27
CA ASP A 246 20.55 -22.90 -29.10
C ASP A 246 21.75 -22.36 -28.24
N PRO A 247 22.97 -22.88 -28.43
CA PRO A 247 24.13 -22.46 -27.64
C PRO A 247 24.42 -20.96 -27.61
N SER A 248 24.13 -20.27 -28.70
CA SER A 248 24.29 -18.81 -28.77
C SER A 248 23.27 -18.06 -27.88
N MET A 249 22.05 -18.57 -27.79
CA MET A 249 21.01 -18.07 -26.91
C MET A 249 21.31 -18.41 -25.44
N GLN A 250 21.86 -19.61 -25.16
CA GLN A 250 22.26 -19.97 -23.81
C GLN A 250 23.25 -18.97 -23.21
N LEU A 251 24.29 -18.58 -23.94
CA LEU A 251 25.25 -17.57 -23.49
C LEU A 251 24.62 -16.18 -23.25
N ALA A 252 23.71 -15.76 -24.11
CA ALA A 252 23.02 -14.49 -23.95
C ALA A 252 22.12 -14.46 -22.70
N PHE A 253 21.39 -15.55 -22.45
CA PHE A 253 20.56 -15.71 -21.27
C PHE A 253 21.40 -15.81 -19.99
N GLN A 254 22.50 -16.55 -19.97
CA GLN A 254 23.40 -16.60 -18.83
C GLN A 254 23.91 -15.20 -18.44
N ALA A 255 24.39 -14.41 -19.42
CA ALA A 255 24.83 -13.05 -19.17
C ALA A 255 23.72 -12.13 -18.67
N TYR A 256 22.47 -12.33 -19.13
CA TYR A 256 21.30 -11.60 -18.63
C TYR A 256 21.00 -11.95 -17.17
N PHE A 257 21.03 -13.25 -16.81
CA PHE A 257 20.73 -13.72 -15.45
C PHE A 257 21.80 -13.36 -14.43
N GLU A 258 23.06 -13.36 -14.83
CA GLU A 258 24.14 -12.84 -13.98
C GLU A 258 23.90 -11.37 -13.65
N ARG A 259 23.52 -10.54 -14.64
CA ARG A 259 23.18 -9.13 -14.41
C ARG A 259 21.93 -8.97 -13.54
N ALA A 260 20.89 -9.78 -13.77
CA ALA A 260 19.67 -9.76 -12.95
C ALA A 260 19.96 -10.19 -11.51
N GLY A 261 20.79 -11.20 -11.31
CA GLY A 261 21.26 -11.64 -9.99
C GLY A 261 22.07 -10.56 -9.26
N GLN A 262 23.01 -9.92 -9.95
CA GLN A 262 23.79 -8.79 -9.42
C GLN A 262 22.91 -7.59 -9.11
N PHE A 263 21.90 -7.31 -9.94
CA PHE A 263 20.94 -6.25 -9.69
C PHE A 263 20.15 -6.52 -8.39
N MET A 264 19.60 -7.73 -8.22
CA MET A 264 18.89 -8.09 -6.99
C MET A 264 19.79 -7.97 -5.75
N GLU A 265 21.03 -8.47 -5.84
CA GLU A 265 21.98 -8.45 -4.73
C GLU A 265 22.40 -7.03 -4.31
N ASN A 266 22.58 -6.13 -5.29
CA ASN A 266 23.11 -4.79 -5.04
C ASN A 266 22.01 -3.72 -4.82
N GLN A 267 20.80 -3.92 -5.38
CA GLN A 267 19.75 -2.89 -5.39
C GLN A 267 18.63 -3.16 -4.38
N ILE A 268 18.42 -4.43 -3.98
CA ILE A 268 17.37 -4.82 -3.04
C ILE A 268 17.94 -5.01 -1.62
N ARG A 269 19.26 -4.84 -1.44
CA ARG A 269 19.90 -5.05 -0.15
C ARG A 269 19.40 -4.00 0.86
N PRO A 270 18.81 -4.44 2.00
CA PRO A 270 18.34 -3.50 3.00
C PRO A 270 19.51 -2.83 3.72
N THR A 271 19.27 -1.63 4.21
CA THR A 271 20.10 -0.99 5.21
C THR A 271 19.43 -1.06 6.56
N ARG A 272 20.18 -1.36 7.63
CA ARG A 272 19.63 -1.40 8.98
C ARG A 272 20.22 -0.30 9.86
N ASN A 273 19.36 0.35 10.65
CA ASN A 273 19.74 1.27 11.69
C ASN A 273 18.92 0.95 12.96
N GLY A 274 19.59 0.37 13.96
CA GLY A 274 18.91 -0.12 15.17
C GLY A 274 17.82 -1.15 14.83
N LYS A 275 16.60 -0.89 15.25
CA LYS A 275 15.43 -1.73 14.95
C LYS A 275 14.75 -1.46 13.59
N THR A 276 15.26 -0.51 12.82
CA THR A 276 14.68 -0.13 11.51
C THR A 276 15.46 -0.75 10.36
N ILE A 277 14.74 -1.45 9.48
CA ILE A 277 15.24 -2.05 8.23
C ILE A 277 14.63 -1.27 7.09
N LEU A 278 15.45 -0.73 6.20
CA LEU A 278 15.04 0.11 5.09
C LEU A 278 15.48 -0.52 3.76
N PHE A 279 14.53 -0.73 2.88
CA PHE A 279 14.75 -1.05 1.47
C PHE A 279 14.47 0.20 0.65
N GLU A 280 15.41 0.64 -0.16
CA GLU A 280 15.24 1.77 -1.05
C GLU A 280 15.48 1.37 -2.49
N ALA A 281 14.53 1.68 -3.36
CA ALA A 281 14.69 1.65 -4.80
C ALA A 281 14.69 3.09 -5.33
N ARG A 282 15.76 3.48 -6.01
CA ARG A 282 15.88 4.81 -6.63
C ARG A 282 15.99 4.64 -8.13
N ASN A 283 15.23 5.41 -8.88
CA ASN A 283 15.36 5.42 -10.33
C ASN A 283 16.59 6.23 -10.78
N GLY A 284 17.76 5.67 -10.55
CA GLY A 284 19.03 6.18 -11.07
C GLY A 284 19.31 5.71 -12.50
N GLY A 285 18.38 5.99 -13.45
CA GLY A 285 18.55 5.57 -14.84
C GLY A 285 17.77 4.33 -15.27
N GLY A 286 16.49 4.22 -14.94
CA GLY A 286 15.60 3.20 -15.49
C GLY A 286 15.42 1.92 -14.63
N GLN A 287 15.82 1.93 -13.37
CA GLN A 287 15.79 0.74 -12.50
C GLN A 287 14.38 0.24 -12.17
N LEU A 288 13.40 1.13 -11.96
CA LEU A 288 12.01 0.72 -11.74
C LEU A 288 11.38 0.13 -13.01
N SER A 289 11.77 0.63 -14.19
CA SER A 289 11.34 0.03 -15.46
C SER A 289 11.96 -1.36 -15.70
N SER A 290 13.17 -1.62 -15.18
CA SER A 290 13.81 -2.93 -15.24
C SER A 290 13.13 -3.97 -14.35
N VAL A 291 12.63 -3.58 -13.16
CA VAL A 291 11.85 -4.46 -12.28
C VAL A 291 10.48 -4.78 -12.91
N ALA A 292 9.82 -3.80 -13.52
CA ALA A 292 8.58 -4.02 -14.25
C ALA A 292 8.77 -4.91 -15.48
N ALA A 293 9.87 -4.73 -16.23
CA ALA A 293 10.21 -5.56 -17.37
C ALA A 293 10.53 -7.02 -16.99
N MET A 294 11.15 -7.25 -15.83
CA MET A 294 11.36 -8.62 -15.32
C MET A 294 10.03 -9.31 -14.97
N GLY A 295 9.07 -8.60 -14.40
CA GLY A 295 7.74 -9.16 -14.10
C GLY A 295 6.94 -9.56 -15.33
N THR A 296 7.15 -8.91 -16.49
CA THR A 296 6.45 -9.24 -17.75
C THR A 296 7.08 -10.40 -18.51
N LEU A 297 8.34 -10.75 -18.25
CA LEU A 297 9.03 -11.89 -18.86
C LEU A 297 8.72 -13.23 -18.16
N THR A 298 8.12 -13.18 -16.95
CA THR A 298 7.76 -14.36 -16.15
C THR A 298 6.27 -14.67 -16.18
N ALA A 299 5.46 -13.87 -16.88
CA ALA A 299 4.02 -14.07 -17.11
C ALA A 299 3.78 -14.68 -18.49
#